data_f38edda824957ccbbc915b6a9577fa2b
#
_entry.id   f38edda824957ccbbc915b6a9577fa2b
#
_cell.length_a   1.000
_cell.length_b   1.000
_cell.length_c   1.000
_cell.angle_alpha   90.00
_cell.angle_beta   90.00
_cell.angle_gamma   90.00
#
_symmetry.space_group_name_H-M   'P 1'
#
loop_
_entity.id
_entity.type
_entity.pdbx_description
1 polymer ?
#
loop_
_entity_poly.entity_id
_entity_poly.type
_entity_poly.pdbx_seq_one_letter_code
_entity_poly.pdbx_strand_id
1 'polypeptide(L)'
;MTLLKAFKGWVSAAESSEKVPIKHIDTYSKEDIESVLTSNEQSFFKVLEPSLFGCDQIDLQERFALVRERLLDQLSTATYQRFNINSLWIYRVSSTHHSATGVVGVTPIEAYIKRRIKRHEETQSSRRNNLSLYLEEVGIHADPVVLSFEEQQQEFQSLVEEYAGKTKPTIALNIHHEHHELWQLSDPSITDQISKLINTNHTLYLIDGHHRIESVFHY
;
A
#
# COMPACT_ATOMS: atom_id res chain seq x y z
N MET A 1 22.27 -3.71 -6.25
CA MET A 1 20.90 -3.28 -6.58
C MET A 1 20.21 -2.94 -5.27
N THR A 2 19.66 -1.74 -5.15
CA THR A 2 18.97 -1.28 -3.94
C THR A 2 17.60 -1.94 -3.87
N LEU A 3 17.30 -2.64 -2.77
CA LEU A 3 16.04 -3.37 -2.58
C LEU A 3 14.91 -2.48 -2.08
N LEU A 4 15.23 -1.42 -1.35
CA LEU A 4 14.23 -0.49 -0.84
C LEU A 4 14.64 0.94 -1.22
N LYS A 5 13.72 1.69 -1.80
CA LYS A 5 13.91 3.08 -2.21
C LYS A 5 12.78 3.95 -1.68
N ALA A 6 13.13 5.18 -1.33
CA ALA A 6 12.18 6.23 -1.03
C ALA A 6 11.37 6.62 -2.28
N PHE A 7 10.14 7.07 -2.07
CA PHE A 7 9.22 7.44 -3.15
C PHE A 7 8.38 8.65 -2.78
N LYS A 8 7.74 9.22 -3.78
CA LYS A 8 6.68 10.23 -3.63
C LYS A 8 5.33 9.55 -3.73
N GLY A 9 4.44 9.84 -2.80
CA GLY A 9 3.14 9.20 -2.75
C GLY A 9 2.00 10.16 -2.44
N TRP A 10 0.81 9.61 -2.38
CA TRP A 10 -0.39 10.29 -1.95
C TRP A 10 -0.90 9.65 -0.68
N VAL A 11 -1.43 10.46 0.22
CA VAL A 11 -2.12 10.00 1.42
C VAL A 11 -3.44 10.74 1.55
N SER A 12 -4.36 10.22 2.33
CA SER A 12 -5.57 10.98 2.68
C SER A 12 -5.19 12.27 3.40
N ALA A 13 -5.82 13.39 3.03
CA ALA A 13 -5.67 14.63 3.77
C ALA A 13 -6.20 14.46 5.20
N ALA A 14 -5.71 15.26 6.15
CA ALA A 14 -6.08 15.15 7.56
C ALA A 14 -7.61 15.18 7.79
N GLU A 15 -8.31 16.03 7.07
CA GLU A 15 -9.78 16.19 7.13
C GLU A 15 -10.53 14.99 6.53
N SER A 16 -9.87 14.20 5.69
CA SER A 16 -10.43 13.03 5.02
C SER A 16 -9.87 11.71 5.58
N SER A 17 -9.00 11.78 6.59
CA SER A 17 -8.24 10.63 7.11
C SER A 17 -9.13 9.50 7.66
N GLU A 18 -10.33 9.78 8.14
CA GLU A 18 -11.28 8.77 8.61
C GLU A 18 -12.26 8.30 7.52
N LYS A 19 -12.35 9.02 6.39
CA LYS A 19 -13.34 8.76 5.33
C LYS A 19 -12.74 7.95 4.17
N VAL A 20 -11.49 8.23 3.84
CA VAL A 20 -10.82 7.60 2.68
C VAL A 20 -10.40 6.15 2.96
N PRO A 21 -9.70 5.84 4.07
CA PRO A 21 -9.15 4.50 4.26
C PRO A 21 -10.23 3.44 4.44
N ILE A 22 -9.94 2.27 3.93
CA ILE A 22 -10.75 1.06 4.09
C ILE A 22 -9.84 -0.10 4.51
N LYS A 23 -10.42 -1.11 5.13
CA LYS A 23 -9.77 -2.42 5.30
C LYS A 23 -9.78 -3.19 3.98
N HIS A 24 -9.12 -4.35 3.97
CA HIS A 24 -9.17 -5.25 2.82
C HIS A 24 -10.63 -5.57 2.46
N ILE A 25 -10.96 -5.54 1.18
CA ILE A 25 -12.34 -5.65 0.69
C ILE A 25 -13.05 -6.91 1.21
N ASP A 26 -12.33 -8.01 1.34
CA ASP A 26 -12.86 -9.29 1.83
C ASP A 26 -13.32 -9.25 3.30
N THR A 27 -13.05 -8.15 4.04
CA THR A 27 -13.49 -7.97 5.43
C THR A 27 -14.87 -7.35 5.54
N TYR A 28 -15.47 -6.94 4.42
CA TYR A 28 -16.78 -6.29 4.38
C TYR A 28 -17.84 -7.20 3.78
N SER A 29 -19.06 -7.13 4.29
CA SER A 29 -20.21 -7.68 3.60
C SER A 29 -20.56 -6.81 2.39
N LYS A 30 -21.34 -7.35 1.46
CA LYS A 30 -21.82 -6.60 0.30
C LYS A 30 -22.67 -5.40 0.71
N GLU A 31 -23.51 -5.58 1.73
CA GLU A 31 -24.35 -4.55 2.32
C GLU A 31 -23.54 -3.43 2.97
N ASP A 32 -22.43 -3.76 3.65
CA ASP A 32 -21.53 -2.76 4.24
C ASP A 32 -20.88 -1.90 3.15
N ILE A 33 -20.42 -2.52 2.05
CA ILE A 33 -19.83 -1.82 0.94
C ILE A 33 -20.83 -0.87 0.28
N GLU A 34 -22.05 -1.35 -0.01
CA GLU A 34 -23.13 -0.54 -0.59
C GLU A 34 -23.49 0.64 0.33
N SER A 35 -23.54 0.41 1.64
CA SER A 35 -23.78 1.46 2.63
C SER A 35 -22.70 2.52 2.62
N VAL A 36 -21.42 2.12 2.62
CA VAL A 36 -20.28 3.05 2.55
C VAL A 36 -20.28 3.82 1.24
N LEU A 37 -20.51 3.17 0.11
CA LEU A 37 -20.56 3.82 -1.20
C LEU A 37 -21.66 4.87 -1.32
N THR A 38 -22.79 4.63 -0.67
CA THR A 38 -23.94 5.54 -0.67
C THR A 38 -23.71 6.74 0.26
N SER A 39 -23.11 6.50 1.43
CA SER A 39 -22.98 7.51 2.49
C SER A 39 -21.64 8.29 2.45
N ASN A 40 -20.62 7.77 1.77
CA ASN A 40 -19.27 8.33 1.80
C ASN A 40 -18.67 8.50 0.40
N GLU A 41 -18.79 9.71 -0.15
CA GLU A 41 -18.25 10.07 -1.47
C GLU A 41 -16.71 9.97 -1.55
N GLN A 42 -16.00 10.06 -0.43
CA GLN A 42 -14.54 10.05 -0.36
C GLN A 42 -13.96 8.65 -0.14
N SER A 43 -14.82 7.62 0.03
CA SER A 43 -14.35 6.26 0.28
C SER A 43 -13.46 5.74 -0.84
N PHE A 44 -12.35 5.10 -0.45
CA PHE A 44 -11.44 4.43 -1.37
C PHE A 44 -12.08 3.25 -2.11
N PHE A 45 -13.20 2.71 -1.66
CA PHE A 45 -13.96 1.72 -2.43
C PHE A 45 -14.31 2.21 -3.84
N LYS A 46 -14.53 3.52 -4.00
CA LYS A 46 -14.87 4.11 -5.32
C LYS A 46 -13.75 4.02 -6.36
N VAL A 47 -12.52 3.76 -5.92
CA VAL A 47 -11.35 3.62 -6.81
C VAL A 47 -10.73 2.23 -6.78
N LEU A 48 -11.31 1.28 -6.05
CA LEU A 48 -10.82 -0.10 -5.98
C LEU A 48 -11.57 -1.03 -6.92
N GLU A 49 -12.88 -1.06 -6.81
CA GLU A 49 -13.70 -2.12 -7.39
C GLU A 49 -14.85 -1.56 -8.24
N PRO A 50 -14.74 -1.64 -9.58
CA PRO A 50 -15.76 -1.10 -10.48
C PRO A 50 -17.09 -1.85 -10.45
N SER A 51 -17.11 -3.14 -10.13
CA SER A 51 -18.33 -3.95 -10.09
C SER A 51 -19.32 -3.47 -9.03
N LEU A 52 -18.82 -2.80 -7.98
CA LEU A 52 -19.65 -2.21 -6.92
C LEU A 52 -20.57 -1.08 -7.39
N PHE A 53 -20.43 -0.63 -8.64
CA PHE A 53 -21.20 0.50 -9.18
C PHE A 53 -22.27 0.10 -10.21
N GLY A 54 -22.65 -1.17 -10.22
CA GLY A 54 -23.66 -1.66 -11.18
C GLY A 54 -23.16 -1.70 -12.64
N CYS A 55 -21.84 -1.71 -12.83
CA CYS A 55 -21.21 -1.73 -14.15
C CYS A 55 -20.96 -3.15 -14.68
N ASP A 56 -21.73 -4.14 -14.25
CA ASP A 56 -21.57 -5.54 -14.66
C ASP A 56 -21.80 -5.79 -16.16
N GLN A 57 -22.41 -4.81 -16.85
CA GLN A 57 -22.76 -4.87 -18.26
C GLN A 57 -21.66 -4.37 -19.20
N ILE A 58 -20.62 -3.70 -18.68
CA ILE A 58 -19.52 -3.16 -19.47
C ILE A 58 -18.26 -4.02 -19.28
N ASP A 59 -17.36 -4.00 -20.25
CA ASP A 59 -16.12 -4.76 -20.15
C ASP A 59 -15.19 -4.25 -19.05
N LEU A 60 -14.20 -5.04 -18.70
CA LEU A 60 -13.29 -4.75 -17.57
C LEU A 60 -12.43 -3.50 -17.82
N GLN A 61 -12.02 -3.26 -19.06
CA GLN A 61 -11.21 -2.11 -19.43
C GLN A 61 -12.00 -0.81 -19.27
N GLU A 62 -13.25 -0.79 -19.76
CA GLU A 62 -14.14 0.37 -19.57
C GLU A 62 -14.42 0.64 -18.09
N ARG A 63 -14.58 -0.44 -17.27
CA ARG A 63 -14.72 -0.28 -15.82
C ARG A 63 -13.51 0.37 -15.18
N PHE A 64 -12.31 -0.03 -15.56
CA PHE A 64 -11.08 0.58 -15.01
C PHE A 64 -10.86 2.00 -15.52
N ALA A 65 -11.30 2.34 -16.72
CA ALA A 65 -11.31 3.72 -17.19
C ALA A 65 -12.20 4.63 -16.31
N LEU A 66 -13.38 4.15 -15.90
CA LEU A 66 -14.25 4.84 -14.94
C LEU A 66 -13.60 4.99 -13.57
N VAL A 67 -12.89 3.94 -13.08
CA VAL A 67 -12.13 4.02 -11.83
C VAL A 67 -11.04 5.07 -11.91
N ARG A 68 -10.32 5.14 -13.03
CA ARG A 68 -9.32 6.18 -13.27
C ARG A 68 -9.91 7.58 -13.24
N GLU A 69 -11.04 7.79 -13.90
CA GLU A 69 -11.73 9.08 -13.89
C GLU A 69 -12.08 9.51 -12.45
N ARG A 70 -12.65 8.61 -11.66
CA ARG A 70 -12.98 8.87 -10.24
C ARG A 70 -11.74 9.15 -9.40
N LEU A 71 -10.66 8.39 -9.62
CA LEU A 71 -9.40 8.64 -8.93
C LEU A 71 -8.88 10.04 -9.25
N LEU A 72 -8.86 10.43 -10.53
CA LEU A 72 -8.40 11.76 -10.94
C LEU A 72 -9.27 12.87 -10.35
N ASP A 73 -10.58 12.67 -10.29
CA ASP A 73 -11.50 13.59 -9.62
C ASP A 73 -11.16 13.70 -8.12
N GLN A 74 -11.03 12.61 -7.40
CA GLN A 74 -10.64 12.62 -5.98
C GLN A 74 -9.26 13.24 -5.75
N LEU A 75 -8.28 13.02 -6.64
CA LEU A 75 -6.96 13.64 -6.56
C LEU A 75 -6.97 15.15 -6.86
N SER A 76 -7.96 15.63 -7.61
CA SER A 76 -8.15 17.05 -7.90
C SER A 76 -8.78 17.83 -6.74
N THR A 77 -9.40 17.12 -5.80
CA THR A 77 -10.02 17.68 -4.59
C THR A 77 -9.02 17.71 -3.44
N ALA A 78 -9.42 18.27 -2.29
CA ALA A 78 -8.64 18.24 -1.07
C ALA A 78 -8.71 16.88 -0.32
N THR A 79 -9.21 15.83 -0.96
CA THR A 79 -9.34 14.48 -0.35
C THR A 79 -7.97 13.85 -0.10
N TYR A 80 -7.01 14.10 -0.99
CA TYR A 80 -5.65 13.57 -0.87
C TYR A 80 -4.60 14.69 -0.83
N GLN A 81 -3.53 14.43 -0.12
CA GLN A 81 -2.34 15.25 -0.08
C GLN A 81 -1.17 14.51 -0.74
N ARG A 82 -0.47 15.18 -1.65
CA ARG A 82 0.74 14.66 -2.26
C ARG A 82 1.97 15.01 -1.44
N PHE A 83 2.80 14.01 -1.13
CA PHE A 83 4.12 14.23 -0.59
C PHE A 83 5.14 14.39 -1.73
N ASN A 84 5.74 15.58 -1.81
CA ASN A 84 6.65 15.95 -2.91
C ASN A 84 8.14 15.61 -2.62
N ILE A 85 8.43 15.11 -1.41
CA ILE A 85 9.76 14.69 -0.99
C ILE A 85 9.83 13.16 -1.07
N ASN A 86 10.88 12.62 -1.68
CA ASN A 86 11.14 11.19 -1.64
C ASN A 86 11.35 10.75 -0.20
N SER A 87 10.53 9.85 0.29
CA SER A 87 10.56 9.38 1.68
C SER A 87 10.35 7.87 1.74
N LEU A 88 10.95 7.22 2.73
CA LEU A 88 10.43 5.99 3.28
C LEU A 88 9.39 6.35 4.34
N TRP A 89 8.54 5.40 4.68
CA TRP A 89 7.54 5.58 5.71
C TRP A 89 7.63 4.45 6.72
N ILE A 90 7.71 4.78 8.00
CA ILE A 90 7.40 3.79 9.03
C ILE A 90 5.88 3.68 9.10
N TYR A 91 5.38 2.48 9.13
CA TYR A 91 3.98 2.17 9.32
C TYR A 91 3.82 1.22 10.48
N ARG A 92 3.01 1.61 11.45
CA ARG A 92 2.61 0.78 12.59
C ARG A 92 1.11 0.60 12.56
N VAL A 93 0.69 -0.64 12.74
CA VAL A 93 -0.70 -0.99 13.05
C VAL A 93 -0.74 -1.66 14.41
N SER A 94 -1.65 -1.23 15.26
CA SER A 94 -1.82 -1.78 16.60
C SER A 94 -3.29 -1.99 16.94
N SER A 95 -3.56 -3.06 17.67
CA SER A 95 -4.85 -3.37 18.28
C SER A 95 -4.65 -3.72 19.74
N THR A 96 -5.71 -4.11 20.44
CA THR A 96 -5.61 -4.56 21.85
C THR A 96 -4.70 -5.75 22.07
N HIS A 97 -4.44 -6.57 21.03
CA HIS A 97 -3.71 -7.83 21.15
C HIS A 97 -2.44 -7.91 20.30
N HIS A 98 -2.33 -7.10 19.28
CA HIS A 98 -1.25 -7.19 18.30
C HIS A 98 -0.71 -5.81 17.94
N SER A 99 0.58 -5.76 17.69
CA SER A 99 1.23 -4.60 17.07
C SER A 99 2.24 -5.10 16.05
N ALA A 100 2.25 -4.48 14.89
CA ALA A 100 3.22 -4.74 13.85
C ALA A 100 3.76 -3.41 13.32
N THR A 101 5.08 -3.33 13.15
CA THR A 101 5.75 -2.15 12.62
C THR A 101 6.63 -2.57 11.44
N GLY A 102 6.55 -1.83 10.36
CA GLY A 102 7.33 -2.06 9.15
C GLY A 102 7.73 -0.76 8.47
N VAL A 103 8.41 -0.87 7.34
CA VAL A 103 8.79 0.27 6.51
C VAL A 103 8.18 0.13 5.12
N VAL A 104 7.55 1.18 4.64
CA VAL A 104 6.97 1.27 3.30
C VAL A 104 7.94 2.01 2.38
N GLY A 105 8.19 1.44 1.23
CA GLY A 105 9.02 1.99 0.17
C GLY A 105 8.74 1.29 -1.15
N VAL A 106 9.49 1.60 -2.18
CA VAL A 106 9.40 0.91 -3.47
C VAL A 106 10.60 -0.01 -3.68
N THR A 107 10.33 -1.16 -4.28
CA THR A 107 11.38 -2.12 -4.66
C THR A 107 11.39 -2.32 -6.18
N PRO A 108 12.56 -2.41 -6.82
CA PRO A 108 12.62 -2.65 -8.25
C PRO A 108 12.15 -4.07 -8.58
N ILE A 109 11.34 -4.21 -9.62
CA ILE A 109 10.80 -5.52 -10.06
C ILE A 109 11.92 -6.50 -10.43
N GLU A 110 13.10 -6.00 -10.80
CA GLU A 110 14.27 -6.83 -11.05
C GLU A 110 14.72 -7.64 -9.83
N ALA A 111 14.35 -7.21 -8.60
CA ALA A 111 14.61 -8.00 -7.41
C ALA A 111 13.80 -9.29 -7.41
N TYR A 112 12.57 -9.23 -7.91
CA TYR A 112 11.71 -10.40 -8.10
C TYR A 112 12.21 -11.28 -9.25
N ILE A 113 12.52 -10.70 -10.40
CA ILE A 113 13.06 -11.40 -11.57
C ILE A 113 14.36 -12.16 -11.21
N LYS A 114 15.25 -11.53 -10.45
CA LYS A 114 16.51 -12.12 -9.99
C LYS A 114 16.37 -13.04 -8.79
N ARG A 115 15.15 -13.38 -8.40
CA ARG A 115 14.81 -14.27 -7.26
C ARG A 115 15.40 -13.82 -5.92
N ARG A 116 15.63 -12.52 -5.75
CA ARG A 116 15.93 -11.93 -4.45
C ARG A 116 14.68 -11.76 -3.59
N ILE A 117 13.50 -11.72 -4.21
CA ILE A 117 12.21 -11.85 -3.55
C ILE A 117 11.69 -13.24 -3.89
N LYS A 118 11.53 -14.07 -2.87
CA LYS A 118 11.01 -15.44 -2.97
C LYS A 118 9.53 -15.48 -2.62
N ARG A 119 8.77 -16.16 -3.45
CA ARG A 119 7.36 -16.48 -3.19
C ARG A 119 7.21 -17.91 -2.66
N HIS A 120 6.11 -18.17 -2.00
CA HIS A 120 5.73 -19.51 -1.50
C HIS A 120 4.41 -20.02 -2.09
N GLU A 121 3.72 -19.20 -2.89
CA GLU A 121 2.46 -19.55 -3.54
C GLU A 121 2.51 -19.34 -5.05
N GLU A 122 1.71 -20.11 -5.79
CA GLU A 122 1.44 -19.88 -7.20
C GLU A 122 0.26 -18.93 -7.36
N THR A 123 0.28 -18.15 -8.45
CA THR A 123 -0.75 -17.16 -8.71
C THR A 123 -1.76 -17.68 -9.74
N GLN A 124 -3.03 -17.29 -9.56
CA GLN A 124 -4.08 -17.52 -10.55
C GLN A 124 -3.93 -16.52 -11.71
N SER A 125 -3.87 -17.03 -12.94
CA SER A 125 -3.64 -16.19 -14.12
C SER A 125 -4.74 -15.14 -14.35
N SER A 126 -6.01 -15.47 -14.10
CA SER A 126 -7.11 -14.52 -14.23
C SER A 126 -6.98 -13.33 -13.30
N ARG A 127 -6.70 -13.57 -12.00
CA ARG A 127 -6.54 -12.51 -10.99
C ARG A 127 -5.32 -11.64 -11.29
N ARG A 128 -4.22 -12.24 -11.70
CA ARG A 128 -3.01 -11.53 -12.13
C ARG A 128 -3.29 -10.62 -13.33
N ASN A 129 -3.95 -11.13 -14.37
CA ASN A 129 -4.24 -10.36 -15.58
C ASN A 129 -5.18 -9.19 -15.29
N ASN A 130 -6.17 -9.35 -14.42
CA ASN A 130 -7.06 -8.27 -14.00
C ASN A 130 -6.25 -7.16 -13.27
N LEU A 131 -5.31 -7.54 -12.39
CA LEU A 131 -4.46 -6.57 -11.70
C LEU A 131 -3.47 -5.89 -12.65
N SER A 132 -2.94 -6.58 -13.67
CA SER A 132 -2.10 -5.95 -14.70
C SER A 132 -2.90 -4.91 -15.48
N LEU A 133 -4.11 -5.24 -15.91
CA LEU A 133 -5.01 -4.30 -16.59
C LEU A 133 -5.38 -3.12 -15.68
N TYR A 134 -5.61 -3.34 -14.38
CA TYR A 134 -5.84 -2.26 -13.43
C TYR A 134 -4.63 -1.31 -13.37
N LEU A 135 -3.41 -1.82 -13.31
CA LEU A 135 -2.19 -1.01 -13.32
C LEU A 135 -2.04 -0.21 -14.62
N GLU A 136 -2.37 -0.84 -15.76
CA GLU A 136 -2.31 -0.20 -17.07
C GLU A 136 -3.32 0.96 -17.20
N GLU A 137 -4.56 0.73 -16.81
CA GLU A 137 -5.65 1.69 -16.98
C GLU A 137 -5.68 2.76 -15.87
N VAL A 138 -5.52 2.35 -14.60
CA VAL A 138 -5.66 3.25 -13.44
C VAL A 138 -4.33 3.91 -13.07
N GLY A 139 -3.22 3.18 -13.18
CA GLY A 139 -1.87 3.72 -13.03
C GLY A 139 -1.42 3.94 -11.59
N ILE A 140 -2.00 3.25 -10.60
CA ILE A 140 -1.60 3.35 -9.19
C ILE A 140 -1.34 2.00 -8.54
N HIS A 141 -0.47 2.01 -7.55
CA HIS A 141 -0.33 0.95 -6.55
C HIS A 141 -1.05 1.39 -5.28
N ALA A 142 -2.23 0.85 -5.04
CA ALA A 142 -3.06 1.21 -3.92
C ALA A 142 -2.86 0.32 -2.69
N ASP A 143 -2.37 -0.89 -2.91
CA ASP A 143 -2.22 -1.91 -1.89
C ASP A 143 -0.79 -2.49 -1.93
N PRO A 144 0.05 -2.26 -0.90
CA PRO A 144 1.44 -2.71 -0.91
C PRO A 144 1.53 -4.23 -0.74
N VAL A 145 2.62 -4.81 -1.25
CA VAL A 145 3.02 -6.19 -0.92
C VAL A 145 3.72 -6.21 0.43
N VAL A 146 3.61 -7.31 1.15
CA VAL A 146 4.29 -7.51 2.43
C VAL A 146 5.50 -8.41 2.22
N LEU A 147 6.68 -7.88 2.55
CA LEU A 147 7.95 -8.58 2.48
C LEU A 147 8.53 -8.76 3.89
N SER A 148 9.16 -9.90 4.13
CA SER A 148 9.92 -10.19 5.34
C SER A 148 11.37 -10.55 5.00
N PHE A 149 12.24 -10.49 5.98
CA PHE A 149 13.65 -10.86 5.88
C PHE A 149 14.14 -11.48 7.20
N GLU A 150 15.22 -12.22 7.16
CA GLU A 150 15.71 -12.96 8.34
C GLU A 150 16.90 -12.29 9.03
N GLU A 151 17.80 -11.71 8.22
CA GLU A 151 19.04 -11.14 8.73
C GLU A 151 18.82 -9.73 9.29
N GLN A 152 19.44 -9.40 10.42
CA GLN A 152 19.43 -8.07 11.05
C GLN A 152 18.05 -7.52 11.44
N GLN A 153 17.08 -8.39 11.68
CA GLN A 153 15.73 -7.98 12.11
C GLN A 153 15.75 -7.15 13.40
N GLN A 154 16.55 -7.56 14.38
CA GLN A 154 16.62 -6.89 15.67
C GLN A 154 17.19 -5.47 15.53
N GLU A 155 18.23 -5.27 14.73
CA GLU A 155 18.81 -3.93 14.47
C GLU A 155 17.82 -3.05 13.72
N PHE A 156 17.16 -3.59 12.70
CA PHE A 156 16.10 -2.91 11.96
C PHE A 156 14.96 -2.49 12.88
N GLN A 157 14.44 -3.42 13.70
CA GLN A 157 13.34 -3.15 14.62
C GLN A 157 13.73 -2.06 15.63
N SER A 158 14.94 -2.14 16.20
CA SER A 158 15.42 -1.14 17.15
C SER A 158 15.49 0.25 16.53
N LEU A 159 16.01 0.37 15.31
CA LEU A 159 16.11 1.65 14.60
C LEU A 159 14.72 2.26 14.33
N VAL A 160 13.79 1.45 13.87
CA VAL A 160 12.43 1.88 13.54
C VAL A 160 11.66 2.31 14.80
N GLU A 161 11.74 1.51 15.88
CA GLU A 161 11.09 1.82 17.15
C GLU A 161 11.71 3.04 17.85
N GLU A 162 13.02 3.20 17.78
CA GLU A 162 13.70 4.38 18.31
C GLU A 162 13.23 5.66 17.64
N TYR A 163 13.11 5.63 16.30
CA TYR A 163 12.62 6.79 15.54
C TYR A 163 11.16 7.09 15.88
N ALA A 164 10.30 6.09 15.85
CA ALA A 164 8.88 6.24 16.17
C ALA A 164 8.63 6.71 17.61
N GLY A 165 9.46 6.27 18.56
CA GLY A 165 9.38 6.70 19.97
C GLY A 165 9.83 8.13 20.22
N LYS A 166 10.66 8.69 19.34
CA LYS A 166 11.19 10.08 19.48
C LYS A 166 10.40 11.12 18.68
N THR A 167 9.57 10.70 17.75
CA THR A 167 8.87 11.60 16.83
C THR A 167 7.36 11.34 16.85
N LYS A 168 6.60 12.38 16.57
CA LYS A 168 5.15 12.23 16.39
C LYS A 168 4.87 11.64 15.00
N PRO A 169 3.86 10.79 14.87
CA PRO A 169 3.44 10.31 13.57
C PRO A 169 2.98 11.48 12.68
N THR A 170 3.29 11.39 11.40
CA THR A 170 2.79 12.32 10.38
C THR A 170 1.30 12.15 10.17
N ILE A 171 0.82 10.91 10.27
CA ILE A 171 -0.58 10.52 10.17
C ILE A 171 -0.86 9.53 11.28
N ALA A 172 -1.96 9.74 12.00
CA ALA A 172 -2.49 8.80 12.98
C ALA A 172 -4.02 8.75 12.83
N LEU A 173 -4.56 7.54 12.73
CA LEU A 173 -5.99 7.32 12.52
C LEU A 173 -6.44 6.00 13.12
N ASN A 174 -7.73 5.90 13.41
CA ASN A 174 -8.36 4.67 13.85
C ASN A 174 -9.26 4.15 12.73
N ILE A 175 -9.07 2.90 12.34
CA ILE A 175 -9.93 2.21 11.39
C ILE A 175 -10.50 0.99 12.11
N HIS A 176 -11.82 1.01 12.37
CA HIS A 176 -12.50 0.02 13.21
C HIS A 176 -11.83 -0.07 14.61
N HIS A 177 -11.18 -1.18 14.95
CA HIS A 177 -10.54 -1.40 16.26
C HIS A 177 -9.01 -1.38 16.19
N GLU A 178 -8.46 -0.85 15.10
CA GLU A 178 -7.02 -0.77 14.87
C GLU A 178 -6.58 0.68 14.83
N HIS A 179 -5.45 0.96 15.46
CA HIS A 179 -4.76 2.23 15.42
C HIS A 179 -3.62 2.16 14.41
N HIS A 180 -3.63 3.08 13.45
CA HIS A 180 -2.67 3.15 12.36
C HIS A 180 -1.85 4.43 12.49
N GLU A 181 -0.54 4.29 12.42
CA GLU A 181 0.39 5.40 12.51
C GLU A 181 1.40 5.34 11.35
N LEU A 182 1.66 6.48 10.72
CA LEU A 182 2.66 6.61 9.68
C LEU A 182 3.63 7.77 10.01
N TRP A 183 4.92 7.51 9.93
CA TRP A 183 5.98 8.51 10.06
C TRP A 183 6.70 8.66 8.72
N GLN A 184 6.76 9.89 8.22
CA GLN A 184 7.53 10.21 7.02
C GLN A 184 9.02 10.27 7.35
N LEU A 185 9.82 9.45 6.70
CA LEU A 185 11.28 9.45 6.80
C LEU A 185 11.87 10.19 5.61
N SER A 186 12.16 11.46 5.79
CA SER A 186 12.85 12.29 4.79
C SER A 186 14.31 12.58 5.12
N ASP A 187 14.75 12.25 6.34
CA ASP A 187 16.17 12.37 6.75
C ASP A 187 17.02 11.32 5.99
N PRO A 188 17.95 11.75 5.13
CA PRO A 188 18.80 10.85 4.35
C PRO A 188 19.58 9.88 5.24
N SER A 189 20.04 10.29 6.42
CA SER A 189 20.84 9.43 7.30
C SER A 189 20.05 8.21 7.78
N ILE A 190 18.82 8.42 8.25
CA ILE A 190 17.95 7.33 8.70
C ILE A 190 17.49 6.46 7.52
N THR A 191 17.12 7.11 6.41
CA THR A 191 16.71 6.43 5.19
C THR A 191 17.82 5.51 4.66
N ASP A 192 19.07 5.98 4.65
CA ASP A 192 20.22 5.21 4.21
C ASP A 192 20.55 4.06 5.17
N GLN A 193 20.44 4.25 6.48
CA GLN A 193 20.64 3.18 7.46
C GLN A 193 19.61 2.05 7.25
N ILE A 194 18.32 2.37 7.17
CA ILE A 194 17.26 1.40 6.91
C ILE A 194 17.49 0.68 5.58
N SER A 195 17.77 1.43 4.52
CA SER A 195 18.03 0.86 3.20
C SER A 195 19.25 -0.06 3.21
N LYS A 196 20.29 0.29 3.94
CA LYS A 196 21.49 -0.54 4.09
C LYS A 196 21.18 -1.86 4.79
N LEU A 197 20.46 -1.82 5.91
CA LEU A 197 20.04 -3.01 6.65
C LEU A 197 19.24 -3.98 5.76
N ILE A 198 18.28 -3.46 4.98
CA ILE A 198 17.49 -4.28 4.07
C ILE A 198 18.33 -4.79 2.89
N ASN A 199 19.23 -3.98 2.36
CA ASN A 199 20.05 -4.34 1.21
C ASN A 199 21.12 -5.41 1.52
N THR A 200 21.56 -5.56 2.76
CA THR A 200 22.47 -6.63 3.20
C THR A 200 21.80 -7.99 3.18
N ASN A 201 20.48 -8.05 3.27
CA ASN A 201 19.75 -9.30 3.14
C ASN A 201 19.90 -9.85 1.71
N HIS A 202 20.28 -11.13 1.61
CA HIS A 202 20.38 -11.80 0.31
C HIS A 202 19.02 -12.19 -0.26
N THR A 203 18.04 -12.40 0.61
CA THR A 203 16.70 -12.86 0.24
C THR A 203 15.64 -12.10 1.04
N LEU A 204 14.60 -11.65 0.35
CA LEU A 204 13.34 -11.23 0.94
C LEU A 204 12.28 -12.28 0.65
N TYR A 205 11.35 -12.45 1.57
CA TYR A 205 10.27 -13.42 1.46
C TYR A 205 8.95 -12.67 1.29
N LEU A 206 8.22 -13.00 0.24
CA LEU A 206 6.91 -12.44 -0.02
C LEU A 206 5.90 -13.11 0.91
N ILE A 207 5.35 -12.35 1.86
CA ILE A 207 4.38 -12.84 2.84
C ILE A 207 2.95 -12.67 2.32
N ASP A 208 2.68 -11.52 1.69
CA ASP A 208 1.38 -11.23 1.07
C ASP A 208 1.55 -10.42 -0.21
N GLY A 209 0.58 -10.54 -1.11
CA GLY A 209 0.54 -9.81 -2.38
C GLY A 209 1.14 -10.55 -3.57
N HIS A 210 1.09 -11.89 -3.60
CA HIS A 210 1.63 -12.72 -4.69
C HIS A 210 1.06 -12.33 -6.06
N HIS A 211 -0.24 -12.12 -6.16
CA HIS A 211 -0.88 -11.66 -7.40
C HIS A 211 -0.45 -10.24 -7.78
N ARG A 212 -0.25 -9.35 -6.80
CA ARG A 212 0.17 -7.95 -7.02
C ARG A 212 1.57 -7.86 -7.61
N ILE A 213 2.55 -8.59 -7.06
CA ILE A 213 3.91 -8.57 -7.60
C ILE A 213 4.00 -9.22 -8.97
N GLU A 214 3.25 -10.31 -9.20
CA GLU A 214 3.17 -10.97 -10.50
C GLU A 214 2.49 -10.09 -11.55
N SER A 215 1.49 -9.30 -11.20
CA SER A 215 0.84 -8.38 -12.12
C SER A 215 1.81 -7.30 -12.62
N VAL A 216 2.69 -6.79 -11.75
CA VAL A 216 3.74 -5.83 -12.13
C VAL A 216 4.78 -6.47 -13.05
N PHE A 217 5.10 -7.74 -12.84
CA PHE A 217 6.04 -8.46 -13.69
C PHE A 217 5.51 -8.68 -15.11
N HIS A 218 4.19 -8.80 -15.27
CA HIS A 218 3.51 -8.99 -16.55
C HIS A 218 3.01 -7.70 -17.21
N TYR A 219 3.11 -6.58 -16.51
CA TYR A 219 2.85 -5.24 -17.01
C TYR A 219 4.04 -4.73 -17.85
#